data_f05dae730198ac513e4b4867d2092f14
#
_entry.id   f05dae730198ac513e4b4867d2092f14
#
_cell.length_a   1.000
_cell.length_b   1.000
_cell.length_c   1.000
_cell.angle_alpha   90.00
_cell.angle_beta   90.00
_cell.angle_gamma   90.00
#
_symmetry.space_group_name_H-M   'P 1'
#
loop_
_entity.id
_entity.type
_entity.pdbx_description
1 polymer ?
#
loop_
_entity_poly.entity_id
_entity_poly.type
_entity_poly.pdbx_seq_one_letter_code
_entity_poly.pdbx_strand_id
1 'polypeptide(L)'
;MTRRARWPAGRSGRPPGRPGGFEIVRRIIPPPVTYSGGVVILDGGLATHLESLGADLGDELWSAKLLVEDPSLIRQAHLDYYAAGAQVATTASYQASIPAFVRRGLSAGRAEELILLSIRLAAEARDAHGEGAVAASVGPYGASLANGAEYTGDYDLDEDGLVAWHRERWHILAGGGADFLACETVPSYAEARALRRLLDETPGVRAWISFSCRDGERISDGTPMRRAAALFAGHPQVLAVGVNCTAPRHIPSLIGQIEGKPVMVYPNSGETWDAEARRWRGLADPAEFGAAAAEWHAAGSDFVGGCCRTTPEHIRQIREHVYGG
;
A
#
# COMPACT_ATOMS: atom_id res chain seq x y z
N MET A 1 -27.82 28.84 2.40
CA MET A 1 -27.82 28.72 0.92
C MET A 1 -26.36 28.57 0.48
N THR A 2 -25.83 27.36 0.50
CA THR A 2 -24.45 27.06 0.13
C THR A 2 -24.44 26.60 -1.33
N ARG A 3 -23.75 27.35 -2.18
CA ARG A 3 -23.57 27.03 -3.60
C ARG A 3 -22.72 25.76 -3.73
N ARG A 4 -23.29 24.66 -4.24
CA ARG A 4 -22.55 23.49 -4.72
C ARG A 4 -21.74 23.91 -5.94
N ALA A 5 -20.42 23.80 -5.86
CA ALA A 5 -19.53 23.97 -7.00
C ALA A 5 -19.77 22.80 -7.96
N ARG A 6 -20.33 23.08 -9.15
CA ARG A 6 -20.39 22.13 -10.27
C ARG A 6 -19.04 22.14 -10.98
N TRP A 7 -18.38 20.99 -11.02
CA TRP A 7 -17.22 20.76 -11.88
C TRP A 7 -17.67 20.65 -13.33
N PRO A 8 -16.91 21.19 -14.31
CA PRO A 8 -17.21 21.00 -15.71
C PRO A 8 -17.03 19.50 -16.08
N ALA A 9 -18.00 18.95 -16.80
CA ALA A 9 -17.93 17.63 -17.37
C ALA A 9 -16.70 17.53 -18.30
N GLY A 10 -15.60 16.97 -17.79
CA GLY A 10 -14.38 16.69 -18.52
C GLY A 10 -14.60 15.54 -19.50
N ARG A 11 -14.13 15.70 -20.71
CA ARG A 11 -14.19 14.75 -21.81
C ARG A 11 -13.76 13.35 -21.33
N SER A 12 -14.63 12.37 -21.49
CA SER A 12 -14.34 10.96 -21.38
C SER A 12 -13.39 10.56 -22.52
N GLY A 13 -12.10 10.48 -22.24
CA GLY A 13 -11.09 10.05 -23.16
C GLY A 13 -9.81 9.71 -22.41
N ARG A 14 -9.59 8.42 -22.18
CA ARG A 14 -8.27 7.91 -21.79
C ARG A 14 -7.24 8.44 -22.80
N PRO A 15 -6.07 8.98 -22.35
CA PRO A 15 -5.04 9.43 -23.29
C PRO A 15 -4.62 8.27 -24.22
N PRO A 16 -4.47 8.52 -25.54
CA PRO A 16 -4.07 7.50 -26.50
C PRO A 16 -2.66 6.98 -26.16
N GLY A 17 -2.53 5.65 -25.96
CA GLY A 17 -1.26 4.95 -25.74
C GLY A 17 -1.13 4.15 -24.46
N ARG A 18 -2.09 4.19 -23.53
CA ARG A 18 -2.10 3.26 -22.39
C ARG A 18 -2.73 1.93 -22.81
N PRO A 19 -2.04 0.76 -22.62
CA PRO A 19 -2.70 -0.53 -22.79
C PRO A 19 -3.94 -0.60 -21.89
N GLY A 20 -5.00 -1.24 -22.36
CA GLY A 20 -6.24 -1.37 -21.58
C GLY A 20 -5.94 -2.01 -20.22
N GLY A 21 -6.56 -1.53 -19.14
CA GLY A 21 -6.35 -2.04 -17.77
C GLY A 21 -6.43 -3.57 -17.67
N PHE A 22 -7.25 -4.20 -18.49
CA PHE A 22 -7.42 -5.65 -18.59
C PHE A 22 -6.14 -6.41 -19.01
N GLU A 23 -5.36 -5.84 -19.91
CA GLU A 23 -4.13 -6.47 -20.40
C GLU A 23 -2.96 -6.29 -19.42
N ILE A 24 -2.95 -5.16 -18.73
CA ILE A 24 -1.99 -4.87 -17.65
C ILE A 24 -2.20 -5.83 -16.49
N VAL A 25 -3.44 -5.98 -16.05
CA VAL A 25 -3.81 -6.82 -14.89
C VAL A 25 -3.44 -8.28 -15.14
N ARG A 26 -3.72 -8.85 -16.33
CA ARG A 26 -3.34 -10.22 -16.68
C ARG A 26 -1.83 -10.48 -16.66
N ARG A 27 -1.02 -9.44 -16.89
CA ARG A 27 0.45 -9.53 -16.82
C ARG A 27 0.99 -9.43 -15.40
N ILE A 28 0.24 -8.78 -14.50
CA ILE A 28 0.72 -8.43 -13.16
C ILE A 28 0.31 -9.47 -12.15
N ILE A 29 -0.91 -9.97 -12.22
CA ILE A 29 -1.43 -10.94 -11.26
C ILE A 29 -1.75 -12.25 -12.01
N PRO A 30 -1.12 -13.37 -11.62
CA PRO A 30 -1.32 -14.65 -12.31
C PRO A 30 -2.76 -15.16 -12.16
N PRO A 31 -3.29 -15.95 -13.14
CA PRO A 31 -4.55 -16.64 -12.95
C PRO A 31 -4.51 -17.56 -11.71
N PRO A 32 -5.60 -17.77 -10.92
CA PRO A 32 -6.98 -17.71 -11.43
C PRO A 32 -7.77 -16.44 -11.12
N VAL A 33 -7.16 -15.30 -10.81
CA VAL A 33 -7.94 -14.10 -10.46
C VAL A 33 -8.77 -13.61 -11.64
N THR A 34 -10.08 -13.57 -11.50
CA THR A 34 -11.01 -13.09 -12.54
C THR A 34 -11.21 -11.58 -12.39
N TYR A 35 -10.98 -10.84 -13.46
CA TYR A 35 -11.13 -9.39 -13.52
C TYR A 35 -12.32 -8.99 -14.36
N SER A 36 -13.35 -8.48 -13.73
CA SER A 36 -14.46 -7.82 -14.40
C SER A 36 -14.28 -6.31 -14.20
N GLY A 37 -13.92 -5.54 -15.23
CA GLY A 37 -13.95 -4.08 -15.15
C GLY A 37 -12.62 -3.34 -15.27
N GLY A 38 -11.46 -4.01 -15.32
CA GLY A 38 -10.17 -3.36 -15.66
C GLY A 38 -9.48 -2.60 -14.54
N VAL A 39 -9.91 -2.70 -13.31
CA VAL A 39 -9.27 -2.18 -12.11
C VAL A 39 -9.00 -3.33 -11.12
N VAL A 40 -7.93 -3.24 -10.33
CA VAL A 40 -7.62 -4.18 -9.25
C VAL A 40 -8.01 -3.57 -7.91
N ILE A 41 -8.74 -4.32 -7.10
CA ILE A 41 -9.08 -3.91 -5.74
C ILE A 41 -8.02 -4.46 -4.77
N LEU A 42 -7.35 -3.54 -4.08
CA LEU A 42 -6.42 -3.85 -3.00
C LEU A 42 -7.18 -3.99 -1.67
N ASP A 43 -6.50 -4.48 -0.65
CA ASP A 43 -7.01 -4.49 0.71
C ASP A 43 -7.07 -3.08 1.34
N GLY A 44 -7.37 -3.05 2.64
CA GLY A 44 -7.47 -1.83 3.44
C GLY A 44 -6.48 -1.81 4.59
N GLY A 45 -6.76 -0.98 5.59
CA GLY A 45 -5.93 -0.78 6.77
C GLY A 45 -5.87 -2.02 7.67
N LEU A 46 -4.87 -2.87 7.47
CA LEU A 46 -4.72 -4.12 8.24
C LEU A 46 -4.77 -3.86 9.76
N ALA A 47 -3.98 -2.89 10.25
CA ALA A 47 -3.97 -2.54 11.67
C ALA A 47 -5.35 -2.06 12.17
N THR A 48 -6.03 -1.23 11.39
CA THR A 48 -7.38 -0.75 11.73
C THR A 48 -8.36 -1.90 11.90
N HIS A 49 -8.28 -2.91 11.02
CA HIS A 49 -9.16 -4.05 11.12
C HIS A 49 -8.77 -4.96 12.30
N LEU A 50 -7.48 -5.18 12.54
CA LEU A 50 -6.99 -5.92 13.71
C LEU A 50 -7.46 -5.28 15.03
N GLU A 51 -7.41 -3.94 15.14
CA GLU A 51 -7.98 -3.22 16.31
C GLU A 51 -9.48 -3.47 16.45
N SER A 52 -10.24 -3.49 15.36
CA SER A 52 -11.67 -3.79 15.38
C SER A 52 -11.97 -5.24 15.81
N LEU A 53 -11.02 -6.15 15.60
CA LEU A 53 -11.07 -7.54 16.08
C LEU A 53 -10.57 -7.70 17.53
N GLY A 54 -10.19 -6.59 18.19
CA GLY A 54 -9.81 -6.57 19.60
C GLY A 54 -8.29 -6.58 19.85
N ALA A 55 -7.45 -6.43 18.84
CA ALA A 55 -6.01 -6.35 19.03
C ALA A 55 -5.58 -5.04 19.68
N ASP A 56 -4.65 -5.11 20.64
CA ASP A 56 -3.93 -3.95 21.17
C ASP A 56 -2.65 -3.72 20.34
N LEU A 57 -2.65 -2.66 19.54
CA LEU A 57 -1.52 -2.27 18.70
C LEU A 57 -0.73 -1.08 19.26
N GLY A 58 -0.91 -0.72 20.52
CA GLY A 58 -0.21 0.36 21.21
C GLY A 58 1.28 0.07 21.48
N ASP A 59 2.03 -0.34 20.45
CA ASP A 59 3.39 -0.86 20.53
C ASP A 59 4.24 -0.39 19.33
N GLU A 60 5.57 -0.32 19.50
CA GLU A 60 6.51 0.08 18.43
C GLU A 60 6.50 -0.84 17.20
N LEU A 61 6.16 -2.12 17.37
CA LEU A 61 6.02 -3.09 16.26
C LEU A 61 4.64 -3.06 15.60
N TRP A 62 3.69 -2.36 16.21
CA TRP A 62 2.33 -2.23 15.68
C TRP A 62 1.73 -3.61 15.27
N SER A 63 1.25 -3.78 14.03
CA SER A 63 0.70 -5.07 13.58
C SER A 63 1.71 -6.22 13.58
N ALA A 64 3.02 -5.94 13.46
CA ALA A 64 4.05 -6.97 13.51
C ALA A 64 4.20 -7.62 14.91
N LYS A 65 3.72 -6.99 15.99
CA LYS A 65 3.61 -7.57 17.33
C LYS A 65 2.77 -8.85 17.30
N LEU A 66 1.68 -8.85 16.55
CA LEU A 66 0.76 -9.99 16.47
C LEU A 66 1.35 -11.20 15.75
N LEU A 67 2.44 -11.05 14.99
CA LEU A 67 3.17 -12.21 14.47
C LEU A 67 3.73 -13.09 15.60
N VAL A 68 3.96 -12.51 16.77
CA VAL A 68 4.41 -13.24 17.98
C VAL A 68 3.23 -13.65 18.84
N GLU A 69 2.27 -12.75 19.07
CA GLU A 69 1.24 -12.90 20.11
C GLU A 69 -0.01 -13.61 19.61
N ASP A 70 -0.51 -13.27 18.40
CA ASP A 70 -1.70 -13.88 17.82
C ASP A 70 -1.65 -13.86 16.28
N PRO A 71 -0.88 -14.77 15.65
CA PRO A 71 -0.82 -14.89 14.20
C PRO A 71 -2.17 -15.23 13.54
N SER A 72 -3.06 -15.92 14.29
CA SER A 72 -4.37 -16.32 13.75
C SER A 72 -5.26 -15.12 13.45
N LEU A 73 -5.13 -14.05 14.24
CA LEU A 73 -5.88 -12.81 14.03
C LEU A 73 -5.44 -12.11 12.73
N ILE A 74 -4.13 -12.13 12.43
CA ILE A 74 -3.61 -11.59 11.15
C ILE A 74 -4.20 -12.37 9.98
N ARG A 75 -4.17 -13.70 10.04
CA ARG A 75 -4.77 -14.56 8.99
C ARG A 75 -6.26 -14.26 8.81
N GLN A 76 -7.01 -14.10 9.90
CA GLN A 76 -8.43 -13.76 9.86
C GLN A 76 -8.66 -12.42 9.19
N ALA A 77 -7.88 -11.39 9.55
CA ALA A 77 -8.00 -10.07 8.95
C ALA A 77 -7.76 -10.09 7.44
N HIS A 78 -6.77 -10.83 6.95
CA HIS A 78 -6.57 -11.00 5.50
C HIS A 78 -7.75 -11.71 4.83
N LEU A 79 -8.30 -12.76 5.47
CA LEU A 79 -9.46 -13.47 4.95
C LEU A 79 -10.69 -12.55 4.85
N ASP A 80 -10.91 -11.70 5.83
CA ASP A 80 -12.02 -10.73 5.84
C ASP A 80 -11.89 -9.71 4.69
N TYR A 81 -10.65 -9.26 4.37
CA TYR A 81 -10.42 -8.39 3.22
C TYR A 81 -10.68 -9.10 1.89
N TYR A 82 -10.22 -10.33 1.72
CA TYR A 82 -10.55 -11.12 0.51
C TYR A 82 -12.06 -11.32 0.39
N ALA A 83 -12.74 -11.67 1.48
CA ALA A 83 -14.20 -11.84 1.50
C ALA A 83 -14.96 -10.53 1.19
N ALA A 84 -14.38 -9.37 1.51
CA ALA A 84 -14.89 -8.05 1.13
C ALA A 84 -14.67 -7.70 -0.34
N GLY A 85 -13.83 -8.46 -1.06
CA GLY A 85 -13.58 -8.29 -2.48
C GLY A 85 -12.19 -7.78 -2.83
N ALA A 86 -11.26 -7.72 -1.87
CA ALA A 86 -9.86 -7.47 -2.17
C ALA A 86 -9.31 -8.59 -3.06
N GLN A 87 -8.55 -8.23 -4.07
CA GLN A 87 -7.86 -9.15 -4.98
C GLN A 87 -6.38 -9.30 -4.64
N VAL A 88 -5.87 -8.40 -3.80
CA VAL A 88 -4.50 -8.43 -3.29
C VAL A 88 -4.53 -8.10 -1.81
N ALA A 89 -3.86 -8.90 -1.00
CA ALA A 89 -3.60 -8.59 0.41
C ALA A 89 -2.14 -8.20 0.61
N THR A 90 -1.92 -7.14 1.41
CA THR A 90 -0.61 -6.64 1.79
C THR A 90 -0.23 -7.21 3.16
N THR A 91 0.94 -7.86 3.27
CA THR A 91 1.33 -8.61 4.48
C THR A 91 1.58 -7.75 5.71
N ALA A 92 1.48 -8.34 6.91
CA ALA A 92 1.77 -7.70 8.20
C ALA A 92 3.28 -7.45 8.45
N SER A 93 4.06 -7.20 7.39
CA SER A 93 5.51 -6.98 7.47
C SER A 93 5.93 -5.51 7.40
N TYR A 94 4.99 -4.58 7.37
CA TYR A 94 5.28 -3.14 7.22
C TYR A 94 6.37 -2.62 8.17
N GLN A 95 6.27 -2.89 9.46
CA GLN A 95 7.28 -2.53 10.46
C GLN A 95 8.17 -3.70 10.88
N ALA A 96 7.92 -4.92 10.38
CA ALA A 96 8.71 -6.08 10.74
C ALA A 96 10.13 -5.96 10.18
N SER A 97 11.10 -5.94 11.07
CA SER A 97 12.53 -5.92 10.73
C SER A 97 13.34 -6.67 11.76
N ILE A 98 14.48 -7.24 11.35
CA ILE A 98 15.35 -7.97 12.27
C ILE A 98 15.78 -7.07 13.44
N PRO A 99 16.26 -5.82 13.23
CA PRO A 99 16.61 -4.96 14.36
C PRO A 99 15.46 -4.67 15.32
N ALA A 100 14.22 -4.53 14.81
CA ALA A 100 13.06 -4.27 15.66
C ALA A 100 12.72 -5.46 16.57
N PHE A 101 12.74 -6.68 16.03
CA PHE A 101 12.52 -7.89 16.82
C PHE A 101 13.69 -8.19 17.78
N VAL A 102 14.93 -7.93 17.38
CA VAL A 102 16.11 -8.12 18.25
C VAL A 102 16.08 -7.16 19.45
N ARG A 103 15.67 -5.91 19.28
CA ARG A 103 15.45 -4.99 20.41
C ARG A 103 14.43 -5.54 21.43
N ARG A 104 13.54 -6.40 21.02
CA ARG A 104 12.58 -7.12 21.89
C ARG A 104 13.11 -8.43 22.46
N GLY A 105 14.39 -8.72 22.29
CA GLY A 105 15.02 -9.91 22.84
C GLY A 105 14.86 -11.18 22.02
N LEU A 106 14.36 -11.10 20.79
CA LEU A 106 14.30 -12.25 19.89
C LEU A 106 15.64 -12.45 19.16
N SER A 107 15.96 -13.67 18.79
CA SER A 107 17.14 -13.93 17.94
C SER A 107 16.87 -13.45 16.50
N ALA A 108 17.93 -13.16 15.74
CA ALA A 108 17.83 -12.77 14.34
C ALA A 108 17.11 -13.86 13.49
N GLY A 109 17.42 -15.14 13.72
CA GLY A 109 16.75 -16.25 13.04
C GLY A 109 15.24 -16.29 13.37
N ARG A 110 14.85 -16.02 14.64
CA ARG A 110 13.43 -15.93 14.98
C ARG A 110 12.75 -14.73 14.32
N ALA A 111 13.44 -13.60 14.22
CA ALA A 111 12.93 -12.42 13.51
C ALA A 111 12.69 -12.71 12.01
N GLU A 112 13.61 -13.41 11.35
CA GLU A 112 13.45 -13.88 9.97
C GLU A 112 12.23 -14.78 9.81
N GLU A 113 12.07 -15.78 10.70
CA GLU A 113 10.90 -16.66 10.70
C GLU A 113 9.58 -15.90 10.81
N LEU A 114 9.52 -14.84 11.63
CA LEU A 114 8.34 -14.00 11.81
C LEU A 114 8.05 -13.13 10.58
N ILE A 115 9.08 -12.60 9.93
CA ILE A 115 8.91 -11.87 8.66
C ILE A 115 8.32 -12.82 7.61
N LEU A 116 8.87 -14.04 7.47
CA LEU A 116 8.33 -15.04 6.57
C LEU A 116 6.93 -15.52 6.96
N LEU A 117 6.62 -15.57 8.26
CA LEU A 117 5.29 -15.91 8.76
C LEU A 117 4.23 -14.91 8.25
N SER A 118 4.56 -13.62 8.17
CA SER A 118 3.61 -12.62 7.65
C SER A 118 3.13 -12.95 6.23
N ILE A 119 4.03 -13.46 5.37
CA ILE A 119 3.70 -13.89 4.01
C ILE A 119 2.84 -15.16 4.03
N ARG A 120 3.21 -16.15 4.86
CA ARG A 120 2.46 -17.41 4.97
C ARG A 120 1.01 -17.18 5.42
N LEU A 121 0.77 -16.29 6.39
CA LEU A 121 -0.58 -15.99 6.89
C LEU A 121 -1.47 -15.37 5.82
N ALA A 122 -0.94 -14.45 5.02
CA ALA A 122 -1.66 -13.88 3.88
C ALA A 122 -1.92 -14.93 2.77
N ALA A 123 -0.94 -15.81 2.50
CA ALA A 123 -1.09 -16.91 1.54
C ALA A 123 -2.14 -17.93 2.01
N GLU A 124 -2.13 -18.32 3.29
CA GLU A 124 -3.14 -19.20 3.87
C GLU A 124 -4.55 -18.60 3.81
N ALA A 125 -4.68 -17.29 4.02
CA ALA A 125 -5.97 -16.60 3.86
C ALA A 125 -6.43 -16.60 2.39
N ARG A 126 -5.53 -16.29 1.44
CA ARG A 126 -5.79 -16.38 0.00
C ARG A 126 -6.24 -17.78 -0.40
N ASP A 127 -5.51 -18.80 0.03
CA ASP A 127 -5.80 -20.19 -0.32
C ASP A 127 -7.15 -20.67 0.27
N ALA A 128 -7.50 -20.21 1.46
CA ALA A 128 -8.80 -20.46 2.06
C ALA A 128 -9.94 -19.72 1.35
N HIS A 129 -9.68 -18.53 0.79
CA HIS A 129 -10.64 -17.81 -0.04
C HIS A 129 -10.79 -18.42 -1.44
N GLY A 130 -9.71 -19.00 -1.98
CA GLY A 130 -9.68 -19.70 -3.26
C GLY A 130 -9.08 -18.90 -4.41
N GLU A 131 -8.91 -17.58 -4.29
CA GLU A 131 -8.29 -16.71 -5.28
C GLU A 131 -7.64 -15.48 -4.63
N GLY A 132 -6.82 -14.77 -5.38
CA GLY A 132 -6.15 -13.55 -4.96
C GLY A 132 -4.63 -13.59 -5.14
N ALA A 133 -3.97 -12.52 -4.72
CA ALA A 133 -2.51 -12.40 -4.71
C ALA A 133 -2.03 -11.83 -3.38
N VAL A 134 -0.76 -12.08 -3.07
CA VAL A 134 -0.08 -11.63 -1.85
C VAL A 134 1.04 -10.67 -2.21
N ALA A 135 1.02 -9.48 -1.63
CA ALA A 135 2.06 -8.48 -1.74
C ALA A 135 2.85 -8.37 -0.42
N ALA A 136 4.15 -8.70 -0.45
CA ALA A 136 4.97 -8.57 0.75
C ALA A 136 5.30 -7.10 1.03
N SER A 137 4.82 -6.56 2.15
CA SER A 137 5.00 -5.16 2.54
C SER A 137 6.45 -4.84 2.88
N VAL A 138 7.01 -3.88 2.17
CA VAL A 138 8.30 -3.24 2.42
C VAL A 138 8.02 -1.81 2.85
N GLY A 139 7.78 -1.60 4.15
CA GLY A 139 7.60 -0.26 4.71
C GLY A 139 8.91 0.52 4.73
N PRO A 140 8.86 1.87 4.79
CA PRO A 140 10.02 2.73 4.75
C PRO A 140 10.87 2.65 6.03
N TYR A 141 12.09 3.16 5.95
CA TYR A 141 12.98 3.27 7.12
C TYR A 141 12.31 4.07 8.25
N GLY A 142 11.61 5.17 7.90
CA GLY A 142 10.91 6.00 8.87
C GLY A 142 9.90 5.27 9.73
N ALA A 143 9.23 4.24 9.19
CA ALA A 143 8.29 3.43 9.96
C ALA A 143 8.98 2.65 11.10
N SER A 144 10.26 2.29 10.93
CA SER A 144 11.06 1.60 11.96
C SER A 144 11.50 2.50 13.10
N LEU A 145 11.44 3.81 12.91
CA LEU A 145 11.78 4.82 13.92
C LEU A 145 10.61 5.09 14.89
N ALA A 146 9.39 4.70 14.52
CA ALA A 146 8.15 4.88 15.30
C ALA A 146 7.92 6.33 15.79
N ASN A 147 8.35 7.32 15.01
CA ASN A 147 8.29 8.75 15.33
C ASN A 147 7.57 9.60 14.28
N GLY A 148 6.95 8.95 13.27
CA GLY A 148 6.24 9.62 12.17
C GLY A 148 7.13 10.05 11.01
N ALA A 149 8.39 9.64 10.98
CA ALA A 149 9.34 9.99 9.91
C ALA A 149 8.91 9.44 8.52
N GLU A 150 8.06 8.41 8.49
CA GLU A 150 7.40 7.91 7.26
C GLU A 150 6.46 8.94 6.60
N TYR A 151 6.14 10.03 7.28
CA TYR A 151 5.31 11.12 6.75
C TYR A 151 6.11 12.41 6.49
N THR A 152 7.40 12.42 6.78
CA THR A 152 8.28 13.58 6.55
C THR A 152 9.44 13.27 5.62
N GLY A 153 9.96 12.04 5.67
CA GLY A 153 11.17 11.65 4.96
C GLY A 153 12.45 12.28 5.53
N ASP A 154 12.36 12.83 6.75
CA ASP A 154 13.51 13.42 7.44
C ASP A 154 14.28 12.32 8.17
N TYR A 155 15.36 11.87 7.56
CA TYR A 155 16.17 10.75 8.00
C TYR A 155 17.61 11.17 8.24
N ASP A 156 18.26 10.42 9.12
CA ASP A 156 19.70 10.49 9.39
C ASP A 156 20.54 9.61 8.44
N LEU A 157 19.89 8.89 7.52
CA LEU A 157 20.54 8.02 6.53
C LEU A 157 20.50 8.63 5.13
N ASP A 158 21.63 8.55 4.44
CA ASP A 158 21.72 8.80 3.01
C ASP A 158 21.25 7.57 2.19
N GLU A 159 21.33 7.67 0.88
CA GLU A 159 20.91 6.59 -0.03
C GLU A 159 21.66 5.27 0.23
N ASP A 160 22.97 5.31 0.47
CA ASP A 160 23.78 4.10 0.73
C ASP A 160 23.39 3.47 2.08
N GLY A 161 23.16 4.28 3.10
CA GLY A 161 22.64 3.85 4.40
C GLY A 161 21.26 3.20 4.27
N LEU A 162 20.36 3.78 3.47
CA LEU A 162 19.03 3.22 3.22
C LEU A 162 19.11 1.89 2.46
N VAL A 163 19.99 1.77 1.45
CA VAL A 163 20.22 0.49 0.77
C VAL A 163 20.71 -0.56 1.76
N ALA A 164 21.68 -0.22 2.61
CA ALA A 164 22.22 -1.14 3.60
C ALA A 164 21.16 -1.59 4.61
N TRP A 165 20.31 -0.65 5.06
CA TRP A 165 19.24 -0.95 6.01
C TRP A 165 18.16 -1.85 5.43
N HIS A 166 17.73 -1.62 4.18
CA HIS A 166 16.70 -2.42 3.53
C HIS A 166 17.19 -3.80 3.12
N ARG A 167 18.46 -3.97 2.78
CA ARG A 167 19.02 -5.12 2.06
C ARG A 167 18.66 -6.48 2.67
N GLU A 168 18.88 -6.67 3.96
CA GLU A 168 18.61 -7.96 4.60
C GLU A 168 17.12 -8.30 4.55
N ARG A 169 16.26 -7.39 5.00
CA ARG A 169 14.80 -7.54 4.97
C ARG A 169 14.26 -7.70 3.56
N TRP A 170 14.84 -6.97 2.60
CA TRP A 170 14.50 -7.08 1.18
C TRP A 170 14.67 -8.51 0.67
N HIS A 171 15.81 -9.14 0.92
CA HIS A 171 16.07 -10.52 0.47
C HIS A 171 15.17 -11.55 1.14
N ILE A 172 14.86 -11.37 2.43
CA ILE A 172 13.93 -12.24 3.15
C ILE A 172 12.52 -12.15 2.50
N LEU A 173 12.01 -10.95 2.30
CA LEU A 173 10.69 -10.76 1.70
C LEU A 173 10.63 -11.21 0.24
N ALA A 174 11.67 -10.93 -0.55
CA ALA A 174 11.77 -11.36 -1.95
C ALA A 174 11.83 -12.86 -2.12
N GLY A 175 12.46 -13.58 -1.17
CA GLY A 175 12.54 -15.05 -1.14
C GLY A 175 11.37 -15.73 -0.43
N GLY A 176 10.45 -14.98 0.17
CA GLY A 176 9.39 -15.48 1.05
C GLY A 176 8.19 -16.11 0.36
N GLY A 177 8.12 -16.08 -0.97
CA GLY A 177 7.04 -16.72 -1.75
C GLY A 177 5.81 -15.85 -1.96
N ALA A 178 5.86 -14.55 -1.69
CA ALA A 178 4.83 -13.61 -2.12
C ALA A 178 4.85 -13.43 -3.65
N ASP A 179 3.73 -13.02 -4.23
CA ASP A 179 3.63 -12.81 -5.68
C ASP A 179 4.48 -11.61 -6.15
N PHE A 180 4.63 -10.59 -5.28
CA PHE A 180 5.45 -9.40 -5.50
C PHE A 180 5.69 -8.64 -4.19
N LEU A 181 6.55 -7.62 -4.26
CA LEU A 181 6.79 -6.72 -3.13
C LEU A 181 5.91 -5.47 -3.21
N ALA A 182 5.46 -5.01 -2.07
CA ALA A 182 4.76 -3.74 -1.87
C ALA A 182 5.70 -2.72 -1.21
N CYS A 183 6.50 -1.99 -1.99
CA CYS A 183 7.29 -0.87 -1.46
C CYS A 183 6.34 0.30 -1.24
N GLU A 184 5.89 0.50 -0.02
CA GLU A 184 4.78 1.39 0.29
C GLU A 184 5.12 2.49 1.30
N THR A 185 4.34 3.58 1.24
CA THR A 185 4.49 4.74 2.12
C THR A 185 5.88 5.37 2.01
N VAL A 186 6.52 5.29 0.82
CA VAL A 186 7.86 5.82 0.59
C VAL A 186 7.82 7.35 0.67
N PRO A 187 8.46 7.99 1.66
CA PRO A 187 8.27 9.42 1.89
C PRO A 187 9.34 10.28 1.23
N SER A 188 10.48 9.69 0.85
CA SER A 188 11.62 10.43 0.35
C SER A 188 12.16 9.93 -0.99
N TYR A 189 12.71 10.85 -1.77
CA TYR A 189 13.34 10.53 -3.04
C TYR A 189 14.62 9.71 -2.88
N ALA A 190 15.37 9.92 -1.78
CA ALA A 190 16.56 9.14 -1.46
C ALA A 190 16.19 7.66 -1.22
N GLU A 191 15.13 7.39 -0.47
CA GLU A 191 14.67 6.03 -0.23
C GLU A 191 14.10 5.37 -1.49
N ALA A 192 13.38 6.13 -2.32
CA ALA A 192 12.94 5.64 -3.63
C ALA A 192 14.13 5.19 -4.50
N ARG A 193 15.24 5.92 -4.50
CA ARG A 193 16.48 5.55 -5.20
C ARG A 193 17.13 4.30 -4.61
N ALA A 194 17.14 4.19 -3.28
CA ALA A 194 17.65 3.01 -2.59
C ALA A 194 16.86 1.75 -2.97
N LEU A 195 15.53 1.82 -2.96
CA LEU A 195 14.66 0.72 -3.38
C LEU A 195 14.83 0.35 -4.86
N ARG A 196 15.03 1.34 -5.73
CA ARG A 196 15.36 1.09 -7.14
C ARG A 196 16.68 0.31 -7.28
N ARG A 197 17.72 0.68 -6.55
CA ARG A 197 19.01 -0.06 -6.57
C ARG A 197 18.83 -1.51 -6.13
N LEU A 198 18.03 -1.76 -5.09
CA LEU A 198 17.72 -3.13 -4.66
C LEU A 198 16.96 -3.92 -5.71
N LEU A 199 16.04 -3.30 -6.45
CA LEU A 199 15.38 -3.92 -7.60
C LEU A 199 16.39 -4.27 -8.70
N ASP A 200 17.30 -3.36 -9.04
CA ASP A 200 18.34 -3.58 -10.04
C ASP A 200 19.30 -4.74 -9.63
N GLU A 201 19.55 -4.91 -8.33
CA GLU A 201 20.38 -5.97 -7.76
C GLU A 201 19.67 -7.34 -7.66
N THR A 202 18.34 -7.38 -7.77
CA THR A 202 17.53 -8.62 -7.60
C THR A 202 16.69 -8.92 -8.86
N PRO A 203 17.30 -9.39 -9.94
CA PRO A 203 16.59 -9.76 -11.16
C PRO A 203 15.46 -10.78 -10.88
N GLY A 204 14.29 -10.57 -11.47
CA GLY A 204 13.12 -11.44 -11.30
C GLY A 204 12.18 -11.08 -10.17
N VAL A 205 12.59 -10.26 -9.20
CA VAL A 205 11.69 -9.67 -8.21
C VAL A 205 10.80 -8.64 -8.89
N ARG A 206 9.51 -8.69 -8.61
CA ARG A 206 8.53 -7.68 -9.06
C ARG A 206 8.05 -6.88 -7.87
N ALA A 207 7.79 -5.58 -8.06
CA ALA A 207 7.30 -4.73 -6.99
C ALA A 207 6.36 -3.65 -7.53
N TRP A 208 5.49 -3.12 -6.69
CA TRP A 208 4.97 -1.77 -6.87
C TRP A 208 5.69 -0.79 -5.96
N ILE A 209 5.59 0.50 -6.30
CA ILE A 209 6.12 1.58 -5.49
C ILE A 209 5.00 2.58 -5.22
N SER A 210 4.70 2.83 -3.96
CA SER A 210 3.73 3.87 -3.57
C SER A 210 4.32 4.85 -2.57
N PHE A 211 3.96 6.09 -2.75
CA PHE A 211 4.50 7.23 -2.01
C PHE A 211 3.48 7.75 -1.01
N SER A 212 3.93 8.16 0.18
CA SER A 212 3.17 9.08 1.01
C SER A 212 3.38 10.51 0.51
N CYS A 213 2.30 11.31 0.48
CA CYS A 213 2.33 12.66 -0.08
C CYS A 213 1.83 13.68 0.95
N ARG A 214 2.54 14.81 1.02
CA ARG A 214 2.20 15.92 1.92
C ARG A 214 1.09 16.82 1.37
N ASP A 215 0.94 16.85 0.05
CA ASP A 215 -0.04 17.66 -0.68
C ASP A 215 -0.39 17.02 -2.03
N GLY A 216 -1.15 17.71 -2.87
CA GLY A 216 -1.55 17.24 -4.20
C GLY A 216 -0.47 17.31 -5.27
N GLU A 217 0.78 17.66 -4.92
CA GLU A 217 1.88 17.86 -5.88
C GLU A 217 3.16 17.14 -5.50
N ARG A 218 3.38 16.88 -4.20
CA ARG A 218 4.68 16.47 -3.66
C ARG A 218 4.55 15.27 -2.73
N ILE A 219 5.54 14.39 -2.78
CA ILE A 219 5.75 13.37 -1.76
C ILE A 219 6.19 14.02 -0.45
N SER A 220 6.26 13.25 0.62
CA SER A 220 6.41 13.76 1.98
C SER A 220 7.66 14.62 2.19
N ASP A 221 8.80 14.30 1.56
CA ASP A 221 10.04 15.09 1.64
C ASP A 221 10.01 16.40 0.84
N GLY A 222 8.91 16.67 0.10
CA GLY A 222 8.75 17.84 -0.74
C GLY A 222 9.20 17.67 -2.21
N THR A 223 9.74 16.50 -2.58
CA THR A 223 10.03 16.19 -3.98
C THR A 223 8.75 16.16 -4.81
N PRO A 224 8.70 16.78 -6.01
CA PRO A 224 7.55 16.68 -6.89
C PRO A 224 7.19 15.22 -7.22
N MET A 225 5.91 14.85 -7.11
CA MET A 225 5.42 13.49 -7.38
C MET A 225 5.82 13.02 -8.78
N ARG A 226 5.72 13.88 -9.80
CA ARG A 226 6.15 13.58 -11.18
C ARG A 226 7.62 13.14 -11.25
N ARG A 227 8.51 13.79 -10.47
CA ARG A 227 9.93 13.43 -10.41
C ARG A 227 10.14 12.07 -9.74
N ALA A 228 9.44 11.81 -8.64
CA ALA A 228 9.52 10.55 -7.91
C ALA A 228 9.00 9.39 -8.76
N ALA A 229 7.85 9.55 -9.42
CA ALA A 229 7.26 8.55 -10.30
C ALA A 229 8.14 8.26 -11.53
N ALA A 230 8.73 9.28 -12.14
CA ALA A 230 9.60 9.15 -13.32
C ALA A 230 10.83 8.26 -13.06
N LEU A 231 11.26 8.14 -11.80
CA LEU A 231 12.35 7.24 -11.42
C LEU A 231 12.07 5.78 -11.83
N PHE A 232 10.82 5.39 -11.88
CA PHE A 232 10.36 4.01 -12.12
C PHE A 232 9.65 3.80 -13.46
N ALA A 233 9.43 4.85 -14.25
CA ALA A 233 8.59 4.81 -15.45
C ALA A 233 9.01 3.72 -16.46
N GLY A 234 10.32 3.52 -16.70
CA GLY A 234 10.84 2.50 -17.60
C GLY A 234 11.30 1.20 -16.92
N HIS A 235 11.17 1.07 -15.61
CA HIS A 235 11.76 -0.06 -14.90
C HIS A 235 10.93 -1.35 -15.11
N PRO A 236 11.52 -2.45 -15.68
CA PRO A 236 10.74 -3.63 -16.09
C PRO A 236 10.13 -4.40 -14.92
N GLN A 237 10.75 -4.38 -13.74
CA GLN A 237 10.31 -5.08 -12.54
C GLN A 237 9.25 -4.29 -11.74
N VAL A 238 9.03 -3.01 -12.05
CA VAL A 238 8.01 -2.19 -11.38
C VAL A 238 6.66 -2.36 -12.08
N LEU A 239 5.71 -2.91 -11.36
CA LEU A 239 4.37 -3.25 -11.82
C LEU A 239 3.46 -2.02 -11.91
N ALA A 240 3.50 -1.20 -10.87
CA ALA A 240 2.71 0.01 -10.74
C ALA A 240 3.46 1.06 -9.91
N VAL A 241 3.11 2.33 -10.11
CA VAL A 241 3.55 3.44 -9.25
C VAL A 241 2.32 4.16 -8.72
N GLY A 242 2.37 4.60 -7.48
CA GLY A 242 1.17 5.21 -6.93
C GLY A 242 1.36 5.97 -5.64
N VAL A 243 0.24 6.11 -4.95
CA VAL A 243 0.12 6.90 -3.71
C VAL A 243 -0.66 6.11 -2.68
N ASN A 244 -0.14 6.06 -1.46
CA ASN A 244 -0.87 5.52 -0.31
C ASN A 244 -0.70 6.40 0.93
N CYS A 245 -1.40 6.06 2.00
CA CYS A 245 -1.28 6.74 3.30
C CYS A 245 -1.35 8.28 3.20
N THR A 246 -2.15 8.77 2.26
CA THR A 246 -2.30 10.17 1.88
C THR A 246 -3.77 10.57 2.00
N ALA A 247 -4.07 11.84 2.27
CA ALA A 247 -5.45 12.29 2.37
C ALA A 247 -6.19 12.16 1.02
N PRO A 248 -7.42 11.63 0.98
CA PRO A 248 -8.19 11.37 -0.25
C PRO A 248 -8.33 12.58 -1.17
N ARG A 249 -8.45 13.78 -0.61
CA ARG A 249 -8.57 15.05 -1.36
C ARG A 249 -7.41 15.33 -2.32
N HIS A 250 -6.24 14.74 -2.10
CA HIS A 250 -5.04 14.94 -2.91
C HIS A 250 -4.93 13.94 -4.09
N ILE A 251 -5.66 12.82 -4.03
CA ILE A 251 -5.53 11.72 -4.97
C ILE A 251 -5.80 12.12 -6.42
N PRO A 252 -6.87 12.88 -6.77
CA PRO A 252 -7.12 13.25 -8.16
C PRO A 252 -5.97 14.01 -8.82
N SER A 253 -5.33 14.93 -8.09
CA SER A 253 -4.18 15.69 -8.60
C SER A 253 -2.94 14.83 -8.76
N LEU A 254 -2.70 13.89 -7.84
CA LEU A 254 -1.53 13.02 -7.85
C LEU A 254 -1.59 11.95 -8.95
N ILE A 255 -2.75 11.40 -9.27
CA ILE A 255 -2.94 10.47 -10.39
C ILE A 255 -2.41 11.06 -11.70
N GLY A 256 -2.72 12.33 -11.97
CA GLY A 256 -2.32 13.03 -13.19
C GLY A 256 -0.81 13.27 -13.34
N GLN A 257 -0.04 13.01 -12.28
CA GLN A 257 1.42 13.22 -12.28
C GLN A 257 2.23 11.94 -12.51
N ILE A 258 1.56 10.78 -12.58
CA ILE A 258 2.19 9.47 -12.76
C ILE A 258 2.08 9.06 -14.23
N GLU A 259 3.23 8.90 -14.88
CA GLU A 259 3.32 8.53 -16.29
C GLU A 259 4.18 7.26 -16.47
N GLY A 260 3.95 6.52 -17.56
CA GLY A 260 4.77 5.37 -17.97
C GLY A 260 4.59 4.10 -17.16
N LYS A 261 3.72 4.10 -16.15
CA LYS A 261 3.33 2.92 -15.36
C LYS A 261 1.83 2.90 -15.09
N PRO A 262 1.26 1.71 -14.80
CA PRO A 262 -0.05 1.61 -14.17
C PRO A 262 -0.07 2.42 -12.88
N VAL A 263 -1.20 3.06 -12.61
CA VAL A 263 -1.38 3.94 -11.45
C VAL A 263 -2.12 3.21 -10.35
N MET A 264 -1.64 3.34 -9.12
CA MET A 264 -2.31 2.78 -7.96
C MET A 264 -2.61 3.84 -6.90
N VAL A 265 -3.73 3.70 -6.22
CA VAL A 265 -4.09 4.56 -5.09
C VAL A 265 -4.75 3.77 -3.96
N TYR A 266 -4.27 3.93 -2.74
CA TYR A 266 -4.86 3.40 -1.52
C TYR A 266 -4.65 4.40 -0.37
N PRO A 267 -5.45 5.47 -0.38
CA PRO A 267 -5.35 6.55 0.61
C PRO A 267 -5.92 6.15 1.97
N ASN A 268 -5.74 7.05 2.95
CA ASN A 268 -6.45 6.96 4.22
C ASN A 268 -7.95 7.17 4.02
N SER A 269 -8.76 6.79 5.03
CA SER A 269 -10.23 6.91 4.97
C SER A 269 -10.76 8.33 4.77
N GLY A 270 -9.97 9.34 5.11
CA GLY A 270 -10.37 10.76 5.11
C GLY A 270 -10.45 11.36 6.51
N GLU A 271 -10.38 10.56 7.55
CA GLU A 271 -10.20 11.04 8.91
C GLU A 271 -8.85 11.73 9.07
N THR A 272 -8.79 12.72 9.97
CA THR A 272 -7.56 13.48 10.26
C THR A 272 -6.99 13.04 11.60
N TRP A 273 -5.72 12.71 11.62
CA TRP A 273 -5.01 12.42 12.87
C TRP A 273 -4.80 13.70 13.68
N ASP A 274 -5.30 13.72 14.91
CA ASP A 274 -5.03 14.75 15.90
C ASP A 274 -3.85 14.30 16.76
N ALA A 275 -2.67 14.85 16.49
CA ALA A 275 -1.43 14.47 17.16
C ALA A 275 -1.42 14.86 18.66
N GLU A 276 -2.11 15.94 19.06
CA GLU A 276 -2.21 16.38 20.43
C GLU A 276 -3.11 15.46 21.26
N ALA A 277 -4.29 15.14 20.72
CA ALA A 277 -5.24 14.24 21.36
C ALA A 277 -4.93 12.75 21.11
N ARG A 278 -3.94 12.42 20.27
CA ARG A 278 -3.58 11.06 19.84
C ARG A 278 -4.79 10.24 19.40
N ARG A 279 -5.63 10.83 18.57
CA ARG A 279 -6.83 10.17 18.04
C ARG A 279 -7.17 10.67 16.65
N TRP A 280 -7.86 9.83 15.90
CA TRP A 280 -8.46 10.22 14.64
C TRP A 280 -9.70 11.07 14.86
N ARG A 281 -9.91 12.09 14.01
CA ARG A 281 -11.07 12.97 14.01
C ARG A 281 -11.72 12.96 12.63
N GLY A 282 -13.04 13.12 12.61
CA GLY A 282 -13.86 13.09 11.41
C GLY A 282 -14.67 11.81 11.34
N LEU A 283 -15.41 11.70 10.28
CA LEU A 283 -16.16 10.48 9.92
C LEU A 283 -15.65 10.02 8.55
N ALA A 284 -15.31 8.75 8.46
CA ALA A 284 -15.09 8.08 7.20
C ALA A 284 -16.37 7.31 6.88
N ASP A 285 -17.07 7.73 5.84
CA ASP A 285 -18.22 6.99 5.33
C ASP A 285 -17.73 6.01 4.25
N PRO A 286 -17.87 4.68 4.45
CA PRO A 286 -17.45 3.70 3.46
C PRO A 286 -18.11 3.89 2.09
N ALA A 287 -19.38 4.33 2.03
CA ALA A 287 -20.07 4.55 0.76
C ALA A 287 -19.51 5.79 0.02
N GLU A 288 -19.21 6.88 0.73
CA GLU A 288 -18.54 8.05 0.14
C GLU A 288 -17.13 7.69 -0.34
N PHE A 289 -16.42 6.85 0.40
CA PHE A 289 -15.09 6.35 0.00
C PHE A 289 -15.18 5.47 -1.26
N GLY A 290 -16.18 4.58 -1.35
CA GLY A 290 -16.44 3.77 -2.53
C GLY A 290 -16.74 4.63 -3.77
N ALA A 291 -17.58 5.66 -3.63
CA ALA A 291 -17.87 6.60 -4.70
C ALA A 291 -16.62 7.36 -5.16
N ALA A 292 -15.79 7.84 -4.22
CA ALA A 292 -14.52 8.48 -4.53
C ALA A 292 -13.55 7.52 -5.25
N ALA A 293 -13.54 6.25 -4.88
CA ALA A 293 -12.71 5.23 -5.52
C ALA A 293 -13.09 5.03 -7.00
N ALA A 294 -14.39 5.06 -7.33
CA ALA A 294 -14.85 5.04 -8.72
C ALA A 294 -14.38 6.29 -9.50
N GLU A 295 -14.39 7.46 -8.87
CA GLU A 295 -13.85 8.69 -9.46
C GLU A 295 -12.33 8.58 -9.71
N TRP A 296 -11.56 8.00 -8.77
CA TRP A 296 -10.11 7.79 -8.96
C TRP A 296 -9.83 6.81 -10.10
N HIS A 297 -10.63 5.74 -10.21
CA HIS A 297 -10.54 4.83 -11.36
C HIS A 297 -10.85 5.56 -12.68
N ALA A 298 -11.92 6.34 -12.73
CA ALA A 298 -12.26 7.14 -13.92
C ALA A 298 -11.16 8.17 -14.27
N ALA A 299 -10.44 8.70 -13.27
CA ALA A 299 -9.29 9.57 -13.45
C ALA A 299 -8.02 8.85 -13.96
N GLY A 300 -8.00 7.52 -13.98
CA GLY A 300 -6.91 6.72 -14.56
C GLY A 300 -6.15 5.82 -13.58
N SER A 301 -6.68 5.57 -12.38
CA SER A 301 -6.12 4.58 -11.48
C SER A 301 -6.45 3.17 -11.95
N ASP A 302 -5.44 2.31 -12.00
CA ASP A 302 -5.56 0.89 -12.38
C ASP A 302 -5.70 -0.03 -11.15
N PHE A 303 -5.30 0.47 -9.96
CA PHE A 303 -5.41 -0.22 -8.67
C PHE A 303 -6.03 0.74 -7.65
N VAL A 304 -7.00 0.25 -6.90
CA VAL A 304 -7.69 1.05 -5.87
C VAL A 304 -7.86 0.22 -4.60
N GLY A 305 -7.59 0.82 -3.46
CA GLY A 305 -7.77 0.22 -2.14
C GLY A 305 -7.78 1.26 -1.05
N GLY A 306 -7.49 0.85 0.17
CA GLY A 306 -7.42 1.75 1.32
C GLY A 306 -6.17 1.57 2.17
N CYS A 307 -5.86 2.55 3.01
CA CYS A 307 -4.79 2.51 3.99
C CYS A 307 -5.35 2.77 5.40
N CYS A 308 -4.73 3.63 6.19
CA CYS A 308 -5.16 3.87 7.57
C CYS A 308 -6.66 4.22 7.67
N ARG A 309 -7.30 3.64 8.67
CA ARG A 309 -8.73 3.82 9.02
C ARG A 309 -9.72 3.27 8.00
N THR A 310 -9.27 2.57 6.95
CA THR A 310 -10.18 1.81 6.07
C THR A 310 -10.38 0.39 6.58
N THR A 311 -11.57 -0.16 6.38
CA THR A 311 -12.05 -1.45 6.91
C THR A 311 -12.51 -2.34 5.76
N PRO A 312 -12.83 -3.63 5.98
CA PRO A 312 -13.45 -4.48 4.97
C PRO A 312 -14.72 -3.88 4.35
N GLU A 313 -15.48 -3.06 5.12
CA GLU A 313 -16.65 -2.37 4.56
C GLU A 313 -16.27 -1.34 3.48
N HIS A 314 -15.20 -0.58 3.67
CA HIS A 314 -14.70 0.34 2.64
C HIS A 314 -14.33 -0.43 1.35
N ILE A 315 -13.69 -1.60 1.48
CA ILE A 315 -13.32 -2.43 0.32
C ILE A 315 -14.56 -2.97 -0.39
N ARG A 316 -15.59 -3.38 0.35
CA ARG A 316 -16.88 -3.80 -0.23
C ARG A 316 -17.52 -2.66 -1.02
N GLN A 317 -17.53 -1.45 -0.46
CA GLN A 317 -18.07 -0.27 -1.13
C GLN A 317 -17.26 0.13 -2.37
N ILE A 318 -15.93 0.01 -2.35
CA ILE A 318 -15.12 0.17 -3.57
C ILE A 318 -15.62 -0.81 -4.65
N ARG A 319 -15.75 -2.10 -4.30
CA ARG A 319 -16.18 -3.12 -5.25
C ARG A 319 -17.55 -2.83 -5.84
N GLU A 320 -18.51 -2.43 -5.00
CA GLU A 320 -19.87 -2.08 -5.44
C GLU A 320 -19.89 -0.91 -6.41
N HIS A 321 -19.16 0.16 -6.14
CA HIS A 321 -19.14 1.36 -6.97
C HIS A 321 -18.31 1.21 -8.24
N VAL A 322 -17.27 0.38 -8.23
CA VAL A 322 -16.39 0.19 -9.39
C VAL A 322 -16.93 -0.88 -10.35
N TYR A 323 -17.57 -1.94 -9.84
CA TYR A 323 -18.05 -3.06 -10.65
C TYR A 323 -19.57 -3.16 -10.77
N GLY A 324 -20.31 -2.44 -9.92
CA GLY A 324 -21.78 -2.53 -9.86
C GLY A 324 -22.52 -1.48 -10.69
N GLY A 325 -21.80 -0.67 -11.48
CA GLY A 325 -22.36 0.35 -12.36
C GLY A 325 -22.68 -0.16 -13.78
#